data_228de5b764582cfc887dc0f036cbde9b
#
_entry.id   228de5b764582cfc887dc0f036cbde9b
#
_cell.length_a   1.000
_cell.length_b   1.000
_cell.length_c   1.000
_cell.angle_alpha   90.00
_cell.angle_beta   90.00
_cell.angle_gamma   90.00
#
_symmetry.space_group_name_H-M   'P 1'
#
loop_
_entity.id
_entity.type
_entity.pdbx_description
1 polymer ?
#
loop_
_entity_poly.entity_id
_entity_poly.type
_entity_poly.pdbx_seq_one_letter_code
_entity_poly.pdbx_strand_id
1 'polypeptide(L)'
;IDNSGNIMVGSFFLGNYLVKRDGRLSPLKGQFRGADAVEQDSKGNYYVSSWTSGTVWKIDSITEESTVLIDGLQSAADFYLEEDRGRLLLPDMMAGMIYAVDIDR
;
A
#
# COMPACT_ATOMS: atom_id res chain seq x y z
N ILE A 1 9.39 6.34 -3.48
CA ILE A 1 9.39 7.03 -4.80
C ILE A 1 8.61 6.17 -5.77
N ASP A 2 7.68 6.78 -6.49
CA ASP A 2 6.92 6.08 -7.52
C ASP A 2 7.74 5.92 -8.82
N ASN A 3 7.16 5.24 -9.83
CA ASN A 3 7.86 4.95 -11.09
C ASN A 3 8.18 6.21 -11.91
N SER A 4 7.52 7.34 -11.63
CA SER A 4 7.76 8.63 -12.28
C SER A 4 8.70 9.52 -11.49
N GLY A 5 9.23 9.05 -10.38
CA GLY A 5 10.15 9.81 -9.51
C GLY A 5 9.45 10.75 -8.54
N ASN A 6 8.14 10.64 -8.35
CA ASN A 6 7.43 11.40 -7.33
C ASN A 6 7.62 10.72 -5.96
N ILE A 7 7.56 11.50 -4.90
CA ILE A 7 7.64 10.97 -3.53
C ILE A 7 6.25 10.54 -3.10
N MET A 8 6.13 9.28 -2.68
CA MET A 8 4.90 8.75 -2.10
C MET A 8 4.91 8.99 -0.59
N VAL A 9 3.83 9.54 -0.06
CA VAL A 9 3.70 9.85 1.36
C VAL A 9 2.47 9.16 1.92
N GLY A 10 2.68 8.28 2.90
CA GLY A 10 1.60 7.71 3.69
C GLY A 10 1.44 8.52 4.97
N SER A 11 0.21 8.92 5.27
CA SER A 11 -0.10 9.62 6.50
C SER A 11 -1.07 8.81 7.33
N PHE A 12 -0.74 8.61 8.60
CA PHE A 12 -1.57 7.82 9.51
C PHE A 12 -2.98 8.41 9.67
N PHE A 13 -3.10 9.72 9.63
CA PHE A 13 -4.40 10.39 9.86
C PHE A 13 -5.04 10.96 8.60
N LEU A 14 -4.26 11.30 7.59
CA LEU A 14 -4.74 12.09 6.45
C LEU A 14 -4.86 11.31 5.14
N GLY A 15 -4.39 10.06 5.10
CA GLY A 15 -4.38 9.26 3.89
C GLY A 15 -3.05 9.30 3.15
N ASN A 16 -3.04 8.95 1.88
CA ASN A 16 -1.82 8.85 1.09
C ASN A 16 -1.77 9.90 0.00
N TYR A 17 -0.57 10.42 -0.25
CA TYR A 17 -0.35 11.49 -1.23
C TYR A 17 0.89 11.21 -2.08
N LEU A 18 0.87 11.74 -3.31
CA LEU A 18 2.06 11.90 -4.12
C LEU A 18 2.55 13.34 -4.00
N VAL A 19 3.83 13.52 -3.70
CA VAL A 19 4.47 14.83 -3.80
C VAL A 19 5.13 14.88 -5.17
N LYS A 20 4.56 15.65 -6.06
CA LYS A 20 5.08 15.83 -7.43
C LYS A 20 6.42 16.55 -7.41
N ARG A 21 7.20 16.39 -8.49
CA ARG A 21 8.51 17.05 -8.60
C ARG A 21 8.43 18.58 -8.52
N ASP A 22 7.29 19.17 -8.88
CA ASP A 22 7.05 20.62 -8.78
C ASP A 22 6.53 21.04 -7.40
N GLY A 23 6.49 20.13 -6.43
CA GLY A 23 6.05 20.39 -5.06
C GLY A 23 4.55 20.25 -4.82
N ARG A 24 3.74 20.00 -5.85
CA ARG A 24 2.30 19.86 -5.69
C ARG A 24 1.96 18.54 -5.02
N LEU A 25 0.92 18.57 -4.16
CA LEU A 25 0.36 17.38 -3.55
C LEU A 25 -0.77 16.84 -4.43
N SER A 26 -0.75 15.52 -4.65
CA SER A 26 -1.80 14.81 -5.36
C SER A 26 -2.28 13.66 -4.48
N PRO A 27 -3.52 13.71 -3.94
CA PRO A 27 -4.02 12.62 -3.11
C PRO A 27 -4.22 11.36 -3.93
N LEU A 28 -3.86 10.22 -3.36
CA LEU A 28 -4.25 8.93 -3.91
C LEU A 28 -5.72 8.69 -3.61
N LYS A 29 -6.44 8.15 -4.59
CA LYS A 29 -7.85 7.87 -4.43
C LYS A 29 -8.08 6.80 -3.36
N GLY A 30 -9.06 7.03 -2.49
CA GLY A 30 -9.40 6.16 -1.38
C GLY A 30 -9.07 6.80 -0.03
N GLN A 31 -9.75 6.34 1.00
CA GLN A 31 -9.50 6.77 2.37
C GLN A 31 -8.93 5.61 3.16
N PHE A 32 -7.66 5.72 3.48
CA PHE A 32 -6.94 4.67 4.19
C PHE A 32 -6.51 5.21 5.55
N ARG A 33 -7.37 5.03 6.56
CA ARG A 33 -7.06 5.42 7.93
C ARG A 33 -5.97 4.52 8.49
N GLY A 34 -5.05 5.12 9.22
CA GLY A 34 -3.96 4.38 9.81
C GLY A 34 -3.00 3.81 8.77
N ALA A 35 -2.89 4.46 7.62
CA ALA A 35 -1.96 4.02 6.57
C ALA A 35 -0.53 4.08 7.08
N ASP A 36 0.22 3.00 6.86
CA ASP A 36 1.59 2.89 7.33
C ASP A 36 2.59 2.74 6.18
N ALA A 37 2.35 1.83 5.27
CA ALA A 37 3.23 1.60 4.14
C ALA A 37 2.51 1.79 2.81
N VAL A 38 3.23 2.30 1.81
CA VAL A 38 2.76 2.41 0.44
C VAL A 38 3.89 2.01 -0.51
N GLU A 39 3.59 1.11 -1.46
CA GLU A 39 4.52 0.65 -2.48
C GLU A 39 3.83 0.68 -3.84
N GLN A 40 4.63 0.75 -4.91
CA GLN A 40 4.12 0.70 -6.28
C GLN A 40 4.82 -0.40 -7.05
N ASP A 41 4.05 -1.19 -7.83
CA ASP A 41 4.64 -2.19 -8.72
C ASP A 41 5.05 -1.57 -10.06
N SER A 42 5.68 -2.37 -10.93
CA SER A 42 6.16 -1.89 -12.24
C SER A 42 5.03 -1.51 -13.19
N LYS A 43 3.81 -1.97 -12.94
CA LYS A 43 2.62 -1.65 -13.73
C LYS A 43 1.91 -0.39 -13.24
N GLY A 44 2.38 0.22 -12.15
CA GLY A 44 1.82 1.43 -11.58
C GLY A 44 0.75 1.22 -10.53
N ASN A 45 0.43 -0.03 -10.17
CA ASN A 45 -0.53 -0.31 -9.10
C ASN A 45 0.09 0.02 -7.75
N TYR A 46 -0.72 0.56 -6.84
CA TYR A 46 -0.27 0.86 -5.47
C TYR A 46 -0.76 -0.20 -4.50
N TYR A 47 0.04 -0.41 -3.47
CA TYR A 47 -0.29 -1.29 -2.34
C TYR A 47 -0.18 -0.47 -1.06
N VAL A 48 -1.22 -0.50 -0.25
CA VAL A 48 -1.31 0.33 0.96
C VAL A 48 -1.69 -0.55 2.13
N SER A 49 -0.94 -0.47 3.22
CA SER A 49 -1.30 -1.12 4.47
C SER A 49 -1.93 -0.13 5.44
N SER A 50 -2.87 -0.61 6.25
CA SER A 50 -3.47 0.17 7.32
C SER A 50 -3.37 -0.58 8.64
N TRP A 51 -2.67 0.03 9.60
CA TRP A 51 -2.58 -0.50 10.96
C TRP A 51 -3.96 -0.58 11.62
N THR A 52 -4.73 0.50 11.50
CA THR A 52 -6.01 0.62 12.21
C THR A 52 -7.02 -0.44 11.79
N SER A 53 -7.13 -0.70 10.48
CA SER A 53 -8.10 -1.67 9.96
C SER A 53 -7.53 -3.07 9.81
N GLY A 54 -6.22 -3.25 9.95
CA GLY A 54 -5.57 -4.54 9.74
C GLY A 54 -5.68 -5.04 8.31
N THR A 55 -5.64 -4.13 7.34
CA THR A 55 -5.96 -4.42 5.95
C THR A 55 -4.84 -3.96 5.03
N VAL A 56 -4.64 -4.68 3.93
CA VAL A 56 -3.80 -4.25 2.81
C VAL A 56 -4.65 -4.18 1.56
N TRP A 57 -4.58 -3.05 0.87
CA TRP A 57 -5.30 -2.82 -0.39
C TRP A 57 -4.35 -2.75 -1.58
N LYS A 58 -4.89 -3.15 -2.74
CA LYS A 58 -4.31 -2.87 -4.05
C LYS A 58 -5.15 -1.79 -4.72
N ILE A 59 -4.50 -0.76 -5.25
CA ILE A 59 -5.16 0.32 -6.01
C ILE A 59 -4.74 0.18 -7.46
N ASP A 60 -5.70 -0.06 -8.34
CA ASP A 60 -5.46 -0.25 -9.76
C ASP A 60 -4.93 1.03 -10.40
N SER A 61 -3.88 0.91 -11.23
CA SER A 61 -3.22 2.05 -11.87
C SER A 61 -4.09 2.78 -12.89
N ILE A 62 -5.09 2.12 -13.46
CA ILE A 62 -5.94 2.65 -14.52
C ILE A 62 -7.27 3.13 -13.96
N THR A 63 -7.99 2.25 -13.24
CA THR A 63 -9.32 2.54 -12.73
C THR A 63 -9.29 3.32 -11.42
N GLU A 64 -8.16 3.28 -10.71
CA GLU A 64 -7.97 3.83 -9.36
C GLU A 64 -8.88 3.16 -8.30
N GLU A 65 -9.45 2.01 -8.62
CA GLU A 65 -10.26 1.26 -7.68
C GLU A 65 -9.38 0.49 -6.71
N SER A 66 -9.80 0.45 -5.44
CA SER A 66 -9.11 -0.28 -4.40
C SER A 66 -9.76 -1.64 -4.17
N THR A 67 -8.93 -2.65 -4.00
CA THR A 67 -9.35 -4.03 -3.72
C THR A 67 -8.63 -4.50 -2.47
N VAL A 68 -9.35 -5.14 -1.56
CA VAL A 68 -8.75 -5.74 -0.36
C VAL A 68 -7.97 -6.99 -0.77
N LEU A 69 -6.66 -7.02 -0.48
CA LEU A 69 -5.85 -8.22 -0.67
C LEU A 69 -5.91 -9.14 0.54
N ILE A 70 -5.81 -8.57 1.73
CA ILE A 70 -5.90 -9.31 2.98
C ILE A 70 -6.45 -8.38 4.07
N ASP A 71 -7.20 -8.93 5.01
CA ASP A 71 -7.70 -8.22 6.18
C ASP A 71 -7.56 -9.09 7.44
N GLY A 72 -8.04 -8.58 8.57
CA GLY A 72 -8.00 -9.31 9.83
C GLY A 72 -6.61 -9.39 10.46
N LEU A 73 -5.66 -8.58 10.03
CA LEU A 73 -4.33 -8.54 10.59
C LEU A 73 -4.33 -7.78 11.92
N GLN A 74 -3.48 -8.19 12.85
CA GLN A 74 -3.33 -7.51 14.13
C GLN A 74 -2.47 -6.25 14.02
N SER A 75 -1.46 -6.28 13.14
CA SER A 75 -0.53 -5.16 12.96
C SER A 75 -0.05 -5.06 11.52
N ALA A 76 -0.95 -4.59 10.63
CA ALA A 76 -0.64 -4.38 9.23
C ALA A 76 0.20 -3.10 9.09
N ALA A 77 1.50 -3.24 9.13
CA ALA A 77 2.45 -2.13 9.05
C ALA A 77 3.22 -2.18 7.74
N ASP A 78 4.52 -2.33 7.83
CA ASP A 78 5.38 -2.40 6.65
C ASP A 78 5.24 -3.74 5.93
N PHE A 79 5.56 -3.75 4.64
CA PHE A 79 5.55 -4.97 3.84
C PHE A 79 6.62 -4.88 2.76
N TYR A 80 6.96 -6.01 2.18
CA TYR A 80 7.89 -6.12 1.06
C TYR A 80 7.15 -6.62 -0.18
N LEU A 81 7.25 -5.84 -1.26
CA LEU A 81 6.68 -6.23 -2.55
C LEU A 81 7.69 -7.09 -3.30
N GLU A 82 7.39 -8.39 -3.41
CA GLU A 82 8.20 -9.35 -4.15
C GLU A 82 7.55 -9.56 -5.52
N GLU A 83 7.72 -8.58 -6.37
CA GLU A 83 6.99 -8.48 -7.64
C GLU A 83 7.32 -9.62 -8.60
N ASP A 84 8.57 -10.04 -8.66
CA ASP A 84 9.01 -11.15 -9.51
C ASP A 84 8.35 -12.48 -9.17
N ARG A 85 7.83 -12.62 -7.96
CA ARG A 85 7.08 -13.79 -7.51
C ARG A 85 5.57 -13.52 -7.39
N GLY A 86 5.14 -12.31 -7.75
CA GLY A 86 3.72 -11.94 -7.74
C GLY A 86 3.11 -11.90 -6.36
N ARG A 87 3.85 -11.48 -5.33
CA ARG A 87 3.35 -11.53 -3.96
C ARG A 87 3.86 -10.39 -3.08
N LEU A 88 3.14 -10.12 -2.00
CA LEU A 88 3.59 -9.32 -0.89
C LEU A 88 4.02 -10.22 0.26
N LEU A 89 5.13 -9.89 0.90
CA LEU A 89 5.53 -10.47 2.16
C LEU A 89 5.16 -9.50 3.27
N LEU A 90 4.31 -9.95 4.18
CA LEU A 90 3.64 -9.09 5.15
C LEU A 90 3.86 -9.62 6.57
N PRO A 91 4.80 -9.04 7.33
CA PRO A 91 4.97 -9.42 8.72
C PRO A 91 3.85 -8.83 9.57
N ASP A 92 3.19 -9.67 10.34
CA ASP A 92 2.26 -9.25 11.39
C ASP A 92 2.95 -9.48 12.73
N MET A 93 3.57 -8.45 13.26
CA MET A 93 4.44 -8.55 14.42
C MET A 93 3.68 -8.96 15.68
N MET A 94 2.47 -8.46 15.86
CA MET A 94 1.67 -8.79 17.03
C MET A 94 1.17 -10.24 17.02
N ALA A 95 0.90 -10.77 15.83
CA ALA A 95 0.51 -12.16 15.65
C ALA A 95 1.71 -13.11 15.61
N GLY A 96 2.92 -12.58 15.44
CA GLY A 96 4.13 -13.39 15.26
C GLY A 96 4.15 -14.18 13.97
N MET A 97 3.52 -13.66 12.91
CA MET A 97 3.34 -14.34 11.63
C MET A 97 3.91 -13.53 10.49
N ILE A 98 4.33 -14.22 9.42
CA ILE A 98 4.64 -13.60 8.13
C ILE A 98 3.71 -14.22 7.09
N TYR A 99 2.97 -13.38 6.38
CA TYR A 99 2.05 -13.82 5.34
C TYR A 99 2.64 -13.54 3.97
N ALA A 100 2.47 -14.49 3.05
CA ALA A 100 2.73 -14.28 1.63
C ALA A 100 1.38 -14.15 0.93
N VAL A 101 1.13 -12.99 0.33
CA VAL A 101 -0.17 -12.67 -0.26
C VAL A 101 0.00 -12.49 -1.76
N ASP A 102 -0.80 -13.21 -2.55
CA ASP A 102 -0.83 -13.10 -4.01
C ASP A 102 -1.37 -11.71 -4.40
N ILE A 103 -0.66 -11.01 -5.27
CA ILE A 103 -1.04 -9.68 -5.74
C ILE A 103 -1.83 -9.69 -7.05
N ASP A 104 -1.93 -10.82 -7.72
CA ASP A 104 -2.61 -10.95 -9.02
C ASP A 104 -4.09 -11.33 -8.87
N ARG A 105 -4.70 -10.93 -7.78
CA ARG A 105 -6.12 -11.13 -7.52
C ARG A 105 -6.97 -10.08 -8.21
#